data_d7e70ff41bfd7427eb48158ad24a491d
#
_entry.id   d7e70ff41bfd7427eb48158ad24a491d
#
_cell.length_a   1.000
_cell.length_b   1.000
_cell.length_c   1.000
_cell.angle_alpha   90.00
_cell.angle_beta   90.00
_cell.angle_gamma   90.00
#
_symmetry.space_group_name_H-M   'P 1'
#
loop_
_entity.id
_entity.type
_entity.pdbx_description
1 polymer ?
#
loop_
_entity_poly.entity_id
_entity_poly.type
_entity_poly.pdbx_seq_one_letter_code
_entity_poly.pdbx_strand_id
1 'polypeptide(L)'
;METLFIEAASIECSEDRREISGKIVPMGTGEIGNTNLGAYTFAAGSIEITDPSKIKLLSQHDMKKPVGRMIAAETREDGIYATFKLSRSQGGADALIMAAEGLVSGLSIGAEIIASKPSRDGHTVVTAAKLKEVSLVTEPAFKSAEVLEIAAEEAPAEAVEETLPTESETIVEDT
;
A
#
# COMPACT_ATOMS: atom_id res chain seq x y z
N MET A 1 -1.40 17.34 6.86
CA MET A 1 -1.08 15.91 6.88
C MET A 1 -0.20 15.64 5.68
N GLU A 2 0.99 15.21 5.91
CA GLU A 2 2.04 15.04 4.89
C GLU A 2 2.09 13.63 4.37
N THR A 3 2.44 13.49 3.10
CA THR A 3 2.33 12.26 2.30
C THR A 3 3.70 11.76 1.87
N LEU A 4 3.98 10.47 2.03
CA LEU A 4 5.29 9.88 1.85
C LEU A 4 5.25 8.47 1.21
N PHE A 5 6.28 8.06 0.48
CA PHE A 5 6.33 6.83 -0.35
C PHE A 5 7.64 6.02 -0.38
N ILE A 6 7.66 4.79 -1.02
CA ILE A 6 8.66 3.77 -0.73
C ILE A 6 9.01 2.70 -1.72
N GLU A 7 10.23 2.11 -1.62
CA GLU A 7 10.76 0.97 -2.37
C GLU A 7 11.19 -0.22 -1.49
N ALA A 8 10.94 -1.47 -1.89
CA ALA A 8 11.29 -2.70 -1.22
C ALA A 8 12.10 -3.71 -2.06
N ALA A 9 12.71 -4.70 -1.44
CA ALA A 9 13.45 -5.76 -2.11
C ALA A 9 13.03 -7.17 -1.64
N SER A 10 12.94 -8.10 -2.61
CA SER A 10 12.86 -9.58 -2.59
C SER A 10 11.75 -10.30 -1.81
N ILE A 11 11.27 -11.38 -2.40
CA ILE A 11 10.03 -12.13 -2.25
C ILE A 11 10.26 -13.50 -1.61
N GLU A 12 9.37 -13.90 -0.69
CA GLU A 12 8.96 -15.29 -0.50
C GLU A 12 7.43 -15.39 -0.55
N CYS A 13 6.93 -16.13 -1.50
CA CYS A 13 5.50 -16.35 -1.74
C CYS A 13 4.90 -17.36 -0.76
N SER A 14 3.78 -17.05 -0.10
CA SER A 14 2.90 -18.03 0.51
C SER A 14 1.44 -17.76 0.14
N GLU A 15 0.76 -18.80 -0.26
CA GLU A 15 -0.51 -18.83 -1.00
C GLU A 15 -1.75 -18.25 -0.31
N ASP A 16 -1.63 -17.70 0.90
CA ASP A 16 -2.79 -17.24 1.69
C ASP A 16 -2.67 -15.79 2.19
N ARG A 17 -1.80 -15.01 1.60
CA ARG A 17 -1.50 -13.66 2.08
C ARG A 17 -2.08 -12.58 1.17
N ARG A 18 -3.11 -11.92 1.67
CA ARG A 18 -3.58 -10.65 1.10
C ARG A 18 -2.72 -9.53 1.68
N GLU A 19 -1.47 -9.43 1.25
CA GLU A 19 -0.49 -8.53 1.85
C GLU A 19 0.16 -7.63 0.79
N ILE A 20 0.43 -6.40 1.19
CA ILE A 20 1.22 -5.43 0.42
C ILE A 20 2.36 -4.99 1.33
N SER A 21 3.57 -5.04 0.80
CA SER A 21 4.77 -4.59 1.51
C SER A 21 5.47 -3.48 0.74
N GLY A 22 6.10 -2.62 1.48
CA GLY A 22 6.90 -1.57 0.90
C GLY A 22 7.59 -0.71 1.96
N LYS A 23 8.54 0.15 1.55
CA LYS A 23 9.19 1.15 2.39
C LYS A 23 8.21 2.31 2.63
N ILE A 24 7.76 2.78 3.74
CA ILE A 24 6.78 3.85 3.97
C ILE A 24 7.37 5.25 4.21
N VAL A 25 8.67 5.35 4.34
CA VAL A 25 9.36 6.62 4.55
C VAL A 25 10.84 6.49 4.21
N PRO A 26 11.38 7.23 3.24
CA PRO A 26 12.81 7.44 3.16
C PRO A 26 13.25 8.36 4.31
N MET A 27 14.21 7.91 5.12
CA MET A 27 14.78 8.68 6.22
C MET A 27 16.30 8.74 6.12
N GLY A 28 16.87 9.89 6.41
CA GLY A 28 18.33 10.07 6.39
C GLY A 28 18.98 10.07 5.02
N THR A 29 18.21 9.89 3.96
CA THR A 29 18.69 9.83 2.55
C THR A 29 18.85 11.20 1.92
N GLY A 30 18.22 12.24 2.49
CA GLY A 30 18.13 13.57 1.88
C GLY A 30 17.12 13.67 0.74
N GLU A 31 16.38 12.60 0.44
CA GLU A 31 15.33 12.63 -0.56
C GLU A 31 14.23 13.61 -0.18
N ILE A 32 13.90 14.52 -1.10
CA ILE A 32 12.92 15.57 -0.91
C ILE A 32 11.59 15.12 -1.49
N GLY A 33 10.56 15.05 -0.63
CA GLY A 33 9.18 14.84 -1.04
C GLY A 33 8.43 16.16 -1.18
N ASN A 34 7.63 16.26 -2.25
CA ASN A 34 6.74 17.38 -2.44
C ASN A 34 5.35 17.04 -1.87
N THR A 35 4.96 17.74 -0.83
CA THR A 35 3.69 17.54 -0.15
C THR A 35 2.77 18.75 -0.36
N ASN A 36 1.50 18.61 0.06
CA ASN A 36 0.56 19.75 0.09
C ASN A 36 0.98 20.90 1.02
N LEU A 37 1.96 20.68 1.90
CA LEU A 37 2.51 21.68 2.83
C LEU A 37 3.88 22.20 2.40
N GLY A 38 4.42 21.72 1.28
CA GLY A 38 5.72 22.11 0.75
C GLY A 38 6.70 20.95 0.57
N ALA A 39 7.97 21.26 0.45
CA ALA A 39 9.04 20.30 0.29
C ALA A 39 9.59 19.85 1.65
N TYR A 40 9.66 18.55 1.88
CA TYR A 40 10.06 17.94 3.14
C TYR A 40 11.09 16.84 2.97
N THR A 41 11.94 16.68 3.99
CA THR A 41 12.77 15.49 4.21
C THR A 41 12.58 14.96 5.63
N PHE A 42 12.91 13.71 5.85
CA PHE A 42 12.84 13.08 7.18
C PHE A 42 14.24 12.71 7.65
N ALA A 43 14.59 13.18 8.86
CA ALA A 43 15.83 12.79 9.49
C ALA A 43 15.79 11.31 9.91
N ALA A 44 16.94 10.67 9.99
CA ALA A 44 17.02 9.30 10.50
C ALA A 44 16.36 9.17 11.88
N GLY A 45 15.48 8.19 12.07
CA GLY A 45 14.78 7.95 13.32
C GLY A 45 13.72 8.99 13.68
N SER A 46 13.31 9.87 12.76
CA SER A 46 12.37 10.96 13.02
C SER A 46 10.91 10.54 13.18
N ILE A 47 10.55 9.32 12.77
CA ILE A 47 9.16 8.83 12.83
C ILE A 47 9.02 7.74 13.91
N GLU A 48 8.07 7.97 14.81
CA GLU A 48 7.65 7.01 15.82
C GLU A 48 6.42 6.23 15.34
N ILE A 49 6.48 4.90 15.46
CA ILE A 49 5.35 3.98 15.30
C ILE A 49 5.08 3.34 16.66
N THR A 50 4.12 3.88 17.40
CA THR A 50 3.83 3.41 18.77
C THR A 50 3.22 2.01 18.77
N ASP A 51 2.31 1.73 17.84
CA ASP A 51 1.63 0.44 17.71
C ASP A 51 1.27 0.19 16.24
N PRO A 52 2.04 -0.65 15.52
CA PRO A 52 1.78 -0.95 14.11
C PRO A 52 0.36 -1.44 13.85
N SER A 53 -0.23 -2.23 14.75
CA SER A 53 -1.57 -2.82 14.56
C SER A 53 -2.69 -1.78 14.48
N LYS A 54 -2.45 -0.57 14.98
CA LYS A 54 -3.41 0.55 14.93
C LYS A 54 -3.29 1.40 13.67
N ILE A 55 -2.20 1.25 12.92
CA ILE A 55 -2.00 1.98 11.67
C ILE A 55 -2.88 1.37 10.57
N LYS A 56 -3.79 2.17 10.03
CA LYS A 56 -4.67 1.77 8.93
C LYS A 56 -3.98 1.98 7.60
N LEU A 57 -4.26 1.07 6.64
CA LEU A 57 -4.02 1.30 5.23
C LEU A 57 -5.29 1.88 4.62
N LEU A 58 -5.21 3.08 4.07
CA LEU A 58 -6.32 3.77 3.45
C LEU A 58 -6.18 3.75 1.93
N SER A 59 -7.24 4.14 1.22
CA SER A 59 -7.20 4.48 -0.19
C SER A 59 -7.16 6.00 -0.35
N GLN A 60 -6.13 6.52 -1.02
CA GLN A 60 -6.01 7.94 -1.40
C GLN A 60 -6.21 8.95 -0.23
N HIS A 61 -5.69 8.64 0.96
CA HIS A 61 -5.86 9.45 2.18
C HIS A 61 -7.32 9.67 2.62
N ASP A 62 -8.25 8.86 2.12
CA ASP A 62 -9.64 8.94 2.53
C ASP A 62 -9.87 8.12 3.81
N MET A 63 -10.03 8.81 4.94
CA MET A 63 -10.30 8.20 6.25
C MET A 63 -11.58 7.33 6.26
N LYS A 64 -12.46 7.50 5.29
CA LYS A 64 -13.68 6.70 5.12
C LYS A 64 -13.47 5.42 4.31
N LYS A 65 -12.27 5.25 3.73
CA LYS A 65 -11.92 4.10 2.89
C LYS A 65 -10.72 3.32 3.44
N PRO A 66 -10.83 2.71 4.63
CA PRO A 66 -9.81 1.80 5.11
C PRO A 66 -9.86 0.51 4.28
N VAL A 67 -8.72 0.13 3.71
CA VAL A 67 -8.58 -1.08 2.87
C VAL A 67 -7.76 -2.18 3.55
N GLY A 68 -7.06 -1.84 4.65
CA GLY A 68 -6.26 -2.80 5.40
C GLY A 68 -5.67 -2.20 6.67
N ARG A 69 -4.68 -2.88 7.24
CA ARG A 69 -3.95 -2.43 8.42
C ARG A 69 -2.50 -2.91 8.38
N MET A 70 -1.61 -2.18 9.01
CA MET A 70 -0.22 -2.59 9.20
C MET A 70 -0.15 -3.82 10.11
N ILE A 71 0.70 -4.78 9.74
CA ILE A 71 0.97 -5.99 10.53
C ILE A 71 2.44 -6.08 10.97
N ALA A 72 3.33 -5.41 10.25
CA ALA A 72 4.74 -5.32 10.61
C ALA A 72 5.33 -3.99 10.14
N ALA A 73 6.35 -3.52 10.83
CA ALA A 73 7.20 -2.41 10.42
C ALA A 73 8.64 -2.65 10.87
N GLU A 74 9.59 -2.26 10.03
CA GLU A 74 11.03 -2.37 10.26
C GLU A 74 11.71 -1.05 9.89
N THR A 75 12.51 -0.52 10.79
CA THR A 75 13.36 0.64 10.49
C THR A 75 14.72 0.16 9.99
N ARG A 76 15.11 0.65 8.81
CA ARG A 76 16.41 0.41 8.17
C ARG A 76 17.18 1.73 8.03
N GLU A 77 18.41 1.66 7.50
CA GLU A 77 19.25 2.85 7.36
C GLU A 77 18.67 3.92 6.42
N ASP A 78 17.94 3.48 5.40
CA ASP A 78 17.37 4.33 4.35
C ASP A 78 15.88 4.65 4.54
N GLY A 79 15.24 4.16 5.60
CA GLY A 79 13.84 4.44 5.87
C GLY A 79 13.10 3.38 6.68
N ILE A 80 11.77 3.48 6.71
CA ILE A 80 10.89 2.49 7.34
C ILE A 80 10.21 1.64 6.27
N TYR A 81 10.22 0.34 6.47
CA TYR A 81 9.53 -0.66 5.65
C TYR A 81 8.35 -1.22 6.44
N ALA A 82 7.24 -1.45 5.77
CA ALA A 82 6.05 -1.97 6.43
C ALA A 82 5.32 -3.00 5.57
N THR A 83 4.60 -3.89 6.24
CA THR A 83 3.72 -4.88 5.64
C THR A 83 2.30 -4.65 6.12
N PHE A 84 1.37 -4.70 5.19
CA PHE A 84 -0.05 -4.46 5.42
C PHE A 84 -0.87 -5.67 5.03
N LYS A 85 -1.80 -6.05 5.89
CA LYS A 85 -2.83 -7.05 5.60
C LYS A 85 -4.07 -6.35 5.06
N LEU A 86 -4.52 -6.72 3.85
CA LEU A 86 -5.71 -6.14 3.24
C LEU A 86 -6.97 -6.81 3.75
N SER A 87 -8.03 -6.01 3.88
CA SER A 87 -9.36 -6.46 4.28
C SER A 87 -9.96 -7.41 3.24
N ARG A 88 -10.79 -8.36 3.70
CA ARG A 88 -11.63 -9.21 2.83
C ARG A 88 -12.90 -8.49 2.34
N SER A 89 -13.07 -7.21 2.69
CA SER A 89 -14.12 -6.35 2.13
C SER A 89 -13.88 -6.09 0.64
N GLN A 90 -14.92 -5.64 -0.08
CA GLN A 90 -14.79 -5.25 -1.49
C GLN A 90 -13.69 -4.20 -1.68
N GLY A 91 -13.61 -3.17 -0.83
CA GLY A 91 -12.57 -2.15 -0.92
C GLY A 91 -11.16 -2.69 -0.75
N GLY A 92 -10.96 -3.69 0.12
CA GLY A 92 -9.66 -4.37 0.26
C GLY A 92 -9.32 -5.26 -0.94
N ALA A 93 -10.31 -5.91 -1.54
CA ALA A 93 -10.13 -6.68 -2.77
C ALA A 93 -9.78 -5.78 -3.96
N ASP A 94 -10.53 -4.70 -4.15
CA ASP A 94 -10.29 -3.73 -5.23
C ASP A 94 -8.90 -3.09 -5.10
N ALA A 95 -8.50 -2.71 -3.87
CA ALA A 95 -7.17 -2.15 -3.61
C ALA A 95 -6.04 -3.13 -3.96
N LEU A 96 -6.20 -4.41 -3.66
CA LEU A 96 -5.24 -5.46 -3.98
C LEU A 96 -5.11 -5.64 -5.51
N ILE A 97 -6.23 -5.66 -6.23
CA ILE A 97 -6.27 -5.77 -7.69
C ILE A 97 -5.61 -4.54 -8.33
N MET A 98 -6.00 -3.33 -7.92
CA MET A 98 -5.43 -2.10 -8.45
C MET A 98 -3.92 -1.99 -8.20
N ALA A 99 -3.45 -2.46 -7.06
CA ALA A 99 -2.02 -2.51 -6.78
C ALA A 99 -1.31 -3.54 -7.66
N ALA A 100 -1.89 -4.75 -7.84
CA ALA A 100 -1.35 -5.79 -8.72
C ALA A 100 -1.29 -5.37 -10.20
N GLU A 101 -2.25 -4.55 -10.65
CA GLU A 101 -2.28 -3.97 -11.99
C GLU A 101 -1.39 -2.71 -12.13
N GLY A 102 -0.77 -2.25 -11.04
CA GLY A 102 0.07 -1.05 -11.05
C GLY A 102 -0.70 0.28 -11.13
N LEU A 103 -2.02 0.26 -10.92
CA LEU A 103 -2.84 1.47 -10.94
C LEU A 103 -2.68 2.31 -9.67
N VAL A 104 -2.33 1.68 -8.56
CA VAL A 104 -1.92 2.32 -7.31
C VAL A 104 -0.60 1.69 -6.89
N SER A 105 0.50 2.33 -7.23
CA SER A 105 1.84 1.81 -6.99
C SER A 105 2.58 2.48 -5.83
N GLY A 106 2.02 3.55 -5.28
CA GLY A 106 2.62 4.33 -4.22
C GLY A 106 2.04 4.04 -2.84
N LEU A 107 2.90 4.16 -1.82
CA LEU A 107 2.51 4.20 -0.42
C LEU A 107 2.76 5.61 0.12
N SER A 108 1.83 6.16 0.86
CA SER A 108 1.83 7.53 1.35
C SER A 108 1.54 7.57 2.84
N ILE A 109 2.22 8.39 3.61
CA ILE A 109 1.92 8.49 5.04
C ILE A 109 1.12 9.73 5.41
N GLY A 110 0.24 9.58 6.39
CA GLY A 110 -0.21 10.68 7.22
C GLY A 110 0.56 10.67 8.54
N ALA A 111 1.27 11.75 8.83
CA ALA A 111 2.05 11.90 10.05
C ALA A 111 1.74 13.21 10.75
N GLU A 112 1.74 13.16 12.08
CA GLU A 112 1.69 14.34 12.93
C GLU A 112 3.12 14.82 13.20
N ILE A 113 3.48 15.98 12.67
CA ILE A 113 4.80 16.57 12.88
C ILE A 113 4.87 17.17 14.28
N ILE A 114 5.83 16.70 15.08
CA ILE A 114 6.09 17.18 16.45
C ILE A 114 7.20 18.21 16.44
N ALA A 115 8.26 17.99 15.65
CA ALA A 115 9.38 18.89 15.52
C ALA A 115 9.95 18.89 14.11
N SER A 116 10.32 20.05 13.63
CA SER A 116 10.97 20.25 12.34
C SER A 116 11.90 21.45 12.38
N LYS A 117 12.78 21.57 11.39
CA LYS A 117 13.67 22.69 11.19
C LYS A 117 13.81 23.04 9.71
N PRO A 118 14.05 24.30 9.35
CA PRO A 118 14.33 24.66 7.97
C PRO A 118 15.70 24.10 7.55
N SER A 119 15.79 23.62 6.30
CA SER A 119 17.06 23.32 5.63
C SER A 119 17.64 24.59 4.99
N ARG A 120 18.95 24.57 4.71
CA ARG A 120 19.61 25.66 3.97
C ARG A 120 19.12 25.76 2.53
N ASP A 121 18.62 24.65 1.97
CA ASP A 121 18.15 24.53 0.59
C ASP A 121 16.65 24.88 0.43
N GLY A 122 16.00 25.37 1.49
CA GLY A 122 14.62 25.89 1.46
C GLY A 122 13.53 24.84 1.66
N HIS A 123 13.87 23.59 1.98
CA HIS A 123 12.90 22.57 2.40
C HIS A 123 12.82 22.45 3.94
N THR A 124 11.83 21.74 4.42
CA THR A 124 11.67 21.44 5.86
C THR A 124 12.23 20.07 6.19
N VAL A 125 13.07 19.98 7.21
CA VAL A 125 13.56 18.72 7.76
C VAL A 125 12.73 18.33 8.97
N VAL A 126 11.97 17.25 8.89
CA VAL A 126 11.24 16.69 10.03
C VAL A 126 12.22 15.95 10.94
N THR A 127 12.24 16.32 12.21
CA THR A 127 13.12 15.73 13.24
C THR A 127 12.37 14.88 14.24
N ALA A 128 11.05 15.05 14.37
CA ALA A 128 10.17 14.19 15.14
C ALA A 128 8.75 14.22 14.57
N ALA A 129 8.15 13.05 14.38
CA ALA A 129 6.78 12.89 13.95
C ALA A 129 6.17 11.57 14.46
N LYS A 130 4.85 11.51 14.51
CA LYS A 130 4.09 10.28 14.79
C LYS A 130 3.36 9.82 13.53
N LEU A 131 3.54 8.57 13.16
CA LEU A 131 2.78 7.96 12.09
C LEU A 131 1.31 7.82 12.50
N LYS A 132 0.38 8.28 11.66
CA LYS A 132 -1.07 8.19 11.90
C LYS A 132 -1.75 7.18 10.98
N GLU A 133 -1.39 7.17 9.70
CA GLU A 133 -1.94 6.24 8.71
C GLU A 133 -0.94 6.04 7.56
N VAL A 134 -1.20 5.06 6.72
CA VAL A 134 -0.55 4.88 5.42
C VAL A 134 -1.64 4.73 4.37
N SER A 135 -1.41 5.22 3.16
CA SER A 135 -2.36 5.12 2.06
C SER A 135 -1.74 4.52 0.82
N LEU A 136 -2.55 3.76 0.08
CA LEU A 136 -2.28 3.43 -1.31
C LEU A 136 -2.69 4.62 -2.18
N VAL A 137 -1.80 5.04 -3.07
CA VAL A 137 -2.01 6.21 -3.94
C VAL A 137 -1.50 5.97 -5.35
N THR A 138 -2.00 6.78 -6.31
CA THR A 138 -1.62 6.70 -7.73
C THR A 138 -0.29 7.40 -8.01
N GLU A 139 -0.03 8.54 -7.35
CA GLU A 139 1.20 9.31 -7.51
C GLU A 139 1.90 9.54 -6.18
N PRO A 140 3.20 9.22 -6.11
CA PRO A 140 4.03 9.42 -4.94
C PRO A 140 4.60 10.85 -4.79
N ALA A 141 4.69 11.34 -3.53
CA ALA A 141 5.41 12.57 -3.22
C ALA A 141 6.94 12.38 -3.27
N PHE A 142 7.41 11.17 -3.05
CA PHE A 142 8.82 10.77 -3.18
C PHE A 142 8.97 9.77 -4.32
N LYS A 143 9.98 9.92 -5.15
CA LYS A 143 10.18 9.08 -6.34
C LYS A 143 10.63 7.66 -6.01
N SER A 144 11.28 7.46 -4.87
CA SER A 144 11.72 6.14 -4.39
C SER A 144 10.61 5.32 -3.75
N ALA A 145 9.38 5.75 -3.90
CA ALA A 145 8.22 5.29 -3.18
C ALA A 145 7.30 4.39 -3.99
N GLU A 146 7.57 3.12 -4.04
CA GLU A 146 6.78 2.15 -4.81
C GLU A 146 6.35 0.96 -3.96
N VAL A 147 5.15 0.42 -4.26
CA VAL A 147 4.75 -0.91 -3.80
C VAL A 147 5.58 -1.94 -4.55
N LEU A 148 6.21 -2.86 -3.87
CA LEU A 148 7.08 -3.83 -4.52
C LEU A 148 6.64 -5.27 -4.36
N GLU A 149 5.90 -5.58 -3.33
CA GLU A 149 5.41 -6.93 -3.12
C GLU A 149 3.91 -6.94 -2.87
N ILE A 150 3.22 -7.76 -3.64
CA ILE A 150 1.79 -8.03 -3.48
C ILE A 150 1.64 -9.54 -3.40
N ALA A 151 1.19 -10.03 -2.25
CA ALA A 151 0.80 -11.42 -2.10
C ALA A 151 -0.73 -11.52 -2.11
N ALA A 152 -1.27 -12.06 -3.19
CA ALA A 152 -2.70 -12.30 -3.36
C ALA A 152 -3.05 -13.75 -3.01
N GLU A 153 -4.24 -13.95 -2.42
CA GLU A 153 -4.86 -15.26 -2.31
C GLU A 153 -5.30 -15.69 -3.71
N GLU A 154 -4.81 -16.83 -4.24
CA GLU A 154 -5.39 -17.39 -5.45
C GLU A 154 -6.84 -17.79 -5.14
N ALA A 155 -7.80 -17.21 -5.87
CA ALA A 155 -9.16 -17.68 -5.84
C ALA A 155 -9.16 -19.14 -6.34
N PRO A 156 -9.84 -20.10 -5.66
CA PRO A 156 -9.99 -21.43 -6.19
C PRO A 156 -10.65 -21.29 -7.56
N ALA A 157 -10.02 -21.86 -8.58
CA ALA A 157 -10.58 -21.92 -9.92
C ALA A 157 -11.92 -22.65 -9.82
N GLU A 158 -13.03 -21.91 -9.90
CA GLU A 158 -14.33 -22.50 -10.09
C GLU A 158 -14.26 -23.21 -11.43
N ALA A 159 -14.31 -24.54 -11.37
CA ALA A 159 -14.46 -25.38 -12.54
C ALA A 159 -15.78 -24.98 -13.19
N VAL A 160 -15.69 -24.27 -14.31
CA VAL A 160 -16.85 -24.02 -15.17
C VAL A 160 -17.19 -25.37 -15.78
N GLU A 161 -18.11 -26.08 -15.16
CA GLU A 161 -18.70 -27.29 -15.73
C GLU A 161 -19.56 -26.84 -16.89
N GLU A 162 -18.97 -26.93 -18.09
CA GLU A 162 -19.62 -26.62 -19.35
C GLU A 162 -20.65 -27.74 -19.60
N THR A 163 -21.88 -27.53 -19.15
CA THR A 163 -23.00 -28.39 -19.51
C THR A 163 -23.39 -28.09 -20.95
N LEU A 164 -22.91 -28.93 -21.85
CA LEU A 164 -23.39 -29.00 -23.23
C LEU A 164 -24.88 -29.37 -23.22
N PRO A 165 -25.75 -28.62 -23.91
CA PRO A 165 -27.12 -29.04 -24.07
C PRO A 165 -27.14 -30.22 -25.05
N THR A 166 -27.61 -31.36 -24.55
CA THR A 166 -27.90 -32.52 -25.38
C THR A 166 -29.19 -32.25 -26.18
N GLU A 167 -29.06 -31.93 -27.45
CA GLU A 167 -30.19 -31.96 -28.37
C GLU A 167 -30.65 -33.38 -28.56
N SER A 168 -31.81 -33.71 -28.05
CA SER A 168 -32.54 -34.94 -28.42
C SER A 168 -33.45 -34.60 -29.58
N GLU A 169 -33.03 -34.97 -30.78
CA GLU A 169 -33.92 -35.08 -31.94
C GLU A 169 -34.98 -36.13 -31.70
N THR A 170 -36.22 -35.71 -31.60
CA THR A 170 -37.37 -36.58 -31.67
C THR A 170 -37.87 -36.63 -33.10
N ILE A 171 -37.54 -37.69 -33.81
CA ILE A 171 -38.13 -38.01 -35.12
C ILE A 171 -39.54 -38.50 -34.87
N VAL A 172 -40.53 -37.82 -35.35
CA VAL A 172 -41.91 -38.31 -35.49
C VAL A 172 -42.08 -38.81 -36.90
N GLU A 173 -42.18 -40.12 -37.07
CA GLU A 173 -42.67 -40.74 -38.33
C GLU A 173 -44.18 -40.68 -38.34
N ASP A 174 -44.68 -40.09 -39.42
CA ASP A 174 -46.09 -40.05 -39.77
C ASP A 174 -46.44 -41.29 -40.61
N THR A 175 -47.58 -41.92 -40.30
CA THR A 175 -48.22 -42.93 -41.15
C THR A 175 -49.72 -42.69 -41.17
#